data_682e0bda75c277e6e84f3bc0ca6dcdce
#
_entry.id   682e0bda75c277e6e84f3bc0ca6dcdce
#
_cell.length_a   1.000
_cell.length_b   1.000
_cell.length_c   1.000
_cell.angle_alpha   90.00
_cell.angle_beta   90.00
_cell.angle_gamma   90.00
#
_symmetry.space_group_name_H-M   'P 1'
#
loop_
_entity.id
_entity.type
_entity.pdbx_description
1 polymer ?
#
loop_
_entity_poly.entity_id
_entity_poly.type
_entity_poly.pdbx_seq_one_letter_code
_entity_poly.pdbx_strand_id
1 'polypeptide(L)'
;MDVNRLVRDLKVTAVLCLQSDEDFKTYHLPINEIREACKLNGISWVQCPIIDFDPEDMARGIHEPVDALNELLSSGERVYVHCTVGICRSPATVVGYLHKYRGMSLDAALELVKLNRPIANPYMSALKIAFSQE
;
A
#
# COMPACT_ATOMS: atom_id res chain seq x y z
N MET A 1 -1.36 -3.21 -14.05
CA MET A 1 -0.74 -4.28 -13.23
C MET A 1 -0.64 -5.55 -14.04
N ASP A 2 0.55 -6.08 -14.16
CA ASP A 2 0.79 -7.34 -14.86
C ASP A 2 0.93 -8.48 -13.84
N VAL A 3 -0.12 -9.26 -13.67
CA VAL A 3 -0.18 -10.34 -12.68
C VAL A 3 0.87 -11.43 -12.98
N ASN A 4 1.09 -11.76 -14.25
CA ASN A 4 2.09 -12.76 -14.61
C ASN A 4 3.50 -12.35 -14.17
N ARG A 5 3.84 -11.07 -14.33
CA ARG A 5 5.12 -10.56 -13.89
C ARG A 5 5.25 -10.61 -12.37
N LEU A 6 4.19 -10.28 -11.63
CA LEU A 6 4.19 -10.37 -10.17
C LEU A 6 4.50 -11.79 -9.71
N VAL A 7 3.90 -12.78 -10.35
CA VAL A 7 4.10 -14.20 -9.99
C VAL A 7 5.48 -14.69 -10.37
N ARG A 8 5.86 -14.53 -11.64
CA ARG A 8 7.08 -15.16 -12.18
C ARG A 8 8.36 -14.43 -11.81
N ASP A 9 8.36 -13.10 -11.94
CA ASP A 9 9.58 -12.30 -11.79
C ASP A 9 9.77 -11.82 -10.35
N LEU A 10 8.70 -11.41 -9.68
CA LEU A 10 8.77 -10.80 -8.35
C LEU A 10 8.35 -11.75 -7.23
N LYS A 11 7.80 -12.91 -7.55
CA LYS A 11 7.38 -13.92 -6.57
C LYS A 11 6.39 -13.39 -5.55
N VAL A 12 5.53 -12.48 -5.94
CA VAL A 12 4.51 -11.88 -5.08
C VAL A 12 3.43 -12.91 -4.75
N THR A 13 3.03 -12.97 -3.49
CA THR A 13 2.00 -13.88 -2.99
C THR A 13 0.73 -13.15 -2.54
N ALA A 14 0.81 -11.84 -2.32
CA ALA A 14 -0.34 -11.03 -1.91
C ALA A 14 -0.26 -9.64 -2.51
N VAL A 15 -1.42 -9.06 -2.81
CA VAL A 15 -1.55 -7.66 -3.23
C VAL A 15 -2.35 -6.91 -2.17
N LEU A 16 -1.78 -5.82 -1.68
CA LEU A 16 -2.49 -4.86 -0.84
C LEU A 16 -2.81 -3.65 -1.70
N CYS A 17 -4.08 -3.50 -2.04
CA CYS A 17 -4.55 -2.46 -2.96
C CYS A 17 -5.16 -1.31 -2.18
N LEU A 18 -4.62 -0.11 -2.36
CA LEU A 18 -5.08 1.10 -1.69
C LEU A 18 -6.03 1.93 -2.56
N GLN A 19 -6.31 1.46 -3.77
CA GLN A 19 -7.26 2.12 -4.66
C GLN A 19 -8.68 1.92 -4.18
N SER A 20 -9.52 2.93 -4.40
CA SER A 20 -10.95 2.87 -4.13
C SER A 20 -11.71 2.40 -5.36
N ASP A 21 -12.98 2.06 -5.18
CA ASP A 21 -13.87 1.72 -6.30
C ASP A 21 -14.00 2.92 -7.26
N GLU A 22 -13.94 4.14 -6.72
CA GLU A 22 -13.93 5.38 -7.51
C GLU A 22 -12.72 5.45 -8.45
N ASP A 23 -11.53 5.04 -7.98
CA ASP A 23 -10.32 4.95 -8.81
C ASP A 23 -10.53 3.98 -9.97
N PHE A 24 -11.15 2.83 -9.70
CA PHE A 24 -11.37 1.83 -10.73
C PHE A 24 -12.27 2.37 -11.86
N LYS A 25 -13.28 3.15 -11.50
CA LYS A 25 -14.16 3.79 -12.48
C LYS A 25 -13.45 4.91 -13.23
N THR A 26 -12.76 5.80 -12.51
CA THR A 26 -12.11 6.98 -13.08
C THR A 26 -11.06 6.60 -14.11
N TYR A 27 -10.25 5.57 -13.82
CA TYR A 27 -9.16 5.14 -14.70
C TYR A 27 -9.53 3.97 -15.60
N HIS A 28 -10.81 3.57 -15.63
CA HIS A 28 -11.30 2.47 -16.46
C HIS A 28 -10.51 1.18 -16.26
N LEU A 29 -10.17 0.86 -14.99
CA LEU A 29 -9.35 -0.31 -14.69
C LEU A 29 -10.18 -1.60 -14.75
N PRO A 30 -9.65 -2.67 -15.39
CA PRO A 30 -10.35 -3.95 -15.47
C PRO A 30 -10.19 -4.74 -14.17
N ILE A 31 -10.74 -4.22 -13.08
CA ILE A 31 -10.49 -4.74 -11.74
C ILE A 31 -10.97 -6.18 -11.55
N ASN A 32 -12.10 -6.56 -12.16
CA ASN A 32 -12.61 -7.91 -12.03
C ASN A 32 -11.66 -8.92 -12.70
N GLU A 33 -11.09 -8.55 -13.84
CA GLU A 33 -10.11 -9.39 -14.55
C GLU A 33 -8.81 -9.52 -13.75
N ILE A 34 -8.37 -8.43 -13.13
CA ILE A 34 -7.16 -8.42 -12.29
C ILE A 34 -7.37 -9.31 -11.07
N ARG A 35 -8.50 -9.19 -10.38
CA ARG A 35 -8.82 -10.03 -9.22
C ARG A 35 -8.89 -11.51 -9.59
N GLU A 36 -9.52 -11.83 -10.72
CA GLU A 36 -9.59 -13.19 -11.20
C GLU A 36 -8.22 -13.77 -11.53
N ALA A 37 -7.37 -12.97 -12.18
CA ALA A 37 -5.99 -13.39 -12.49
C ALA A 37 -5.19 -13.65 -11.21
N CYS A 38 -5.36 -12.81 -10.19
CA CYS A 38 -4.73 -13.03 -8.88
C CYS A 38 -5.19 -14.34 -8.26
N LYS A 39 -6.50 -14.58 -8.24
CA LYS A 39 -7.08 -15.79 -7.70
C LYS A 39 -6.56 -17.05 -8.41
N LEU A 40 -6.49 -17.03 -9.74
CA LEU A 40 -6.00 -18.15 -10.54
C LEU A 40 -4.52 -18.41 -10.28
N ASN A 41 -3.74 -17.42 -9.87
CA ASN A 41 -2.32 -17.55 -9.60
C ASN A 41 -1.99 -17.70 -8.12
N GLY A 42 -2.99 -17.91 -7.27
CA GLY A 42 -2.78 -18.11 -5.84
C GLY A 42 -2.37 -16.84 -5.08
N ILE A 43 -2.59 -15.66 -5.65
CA ILE A 43 -2.29 -14.38 -5.02
C ILE A 43 -3.50 -13.92 -4.19
N SER A 44 -3.28 -13.64 -2.90
CA SER A 44 -4.30 -13.05 -2.04
C SER A 44 -4.50 -11.58 -2.42
N TRP A 45 -5.76 -11.13 -2.45
CA TRP A 45 -6.11 -9.75 -2.75
C TRP A 45 -6.76 -9.11 -1.53
N VAL A 46 -6.15 -8.04 -1.02
CA VAL A 46 -6.70 -7.27 0.10
C VAL A 46 -6.84 -5.82 -0.35
N GLN A 47 -8.05 -5.28 -0.23
CA GLN A 47 -8.34 -3.89 -0.58
C GLN A 47 -8.61 -3.07 0.68
N CYS A 48 -7.78 -2.04 0.90
CA CYS A 48 -7.93 -1.09 2.01
C CYS A 48 -7.93 0.32 1.40
N PRO A 49 -9.06 0.80 0.89
CA PRO A 49 -9.08 2.03 0.10
C PRO A 49 -8.76 3.28 0.93
N ILE A 50 -7.90 4.12 0.35
CA ILE A 50 -7.63 5.49 0.81
C ILE A 50 -8.00 6.39 -0.38
N ILE A 51 -8.75 7.46 -0.14
CA ILE A 51 -9.14 8.38 -1.21
C ILE A 51 -7.92 9.13 -1.70
N ASP A 52 -7.71 9.13 -3.03
CA ASP A 52 -6.58 9.82 -3.64
C ASP A 52 -6.68 11.33 -3.44
N PHE A 53 -5.53 11.99 -3.27
CA PHE A 53 -5.43 13.44 -3.06
C PHE A 53 -6.19 13.96 -1.83
N ASP A 54 -6.40 13.11 -0.81
CA ASP A 54 -7.14 13.48 0.39
C ASP A 54 -6.32 13.18 1.65
N PRO A 55 -5.53 14.17 2.13
CA PRO A 55 -4.73 13.98 3.35
C PRO A 55 -5.56 13.68 4.60
N GLU A 56 -6.78 14.22 4.68
CA GLU A 56 -7.66 13.96 5.83
C GLU A 56 -8.13 12.51 5.86
N ASP A 57 -8.49 11.96 4.69
CA ASP A 57 -8.86 10.55 4.60
C ASP A 57 -7.68 9.66 4.93
N MET A 58 -6.49 10.02 4.47
CA MET A 58 -5.27 9.29 4.83
C MET A 58 -5.02 9.32 6.34
N ALA A 59 -5.15 10.47 6.98
CA ALA A 59 -4.95 10.58 8.43
C ALA A 59 -5.94 9.70 9.20
N ARG A 60 -7.19 9.60 8.74
CA ARG A 60 -8.20 8.78 9.39
C ARG A 60 -8.04 7.29 9.11
N GLY A 61 -7.66 6.94 7.89
CA GLY A 61 -7.75 5.57 7.39
C GLY A 61 -6.46 4.79 7.24
N ILE A 62 -5.28 5.41 7.46
CA ILE A 62 -4.00 4.76 7.17
C ILE A 62 -3.70 3.57 8.08
N HIS A 63 -4.27 3.51 9.27
CA HIS A 63 -4.03 2.39 10.19
C HIS A 63 -4.53 1.06 9.61
N GLU A 64 -5.62 1.06 8.86
CA GLU A 64 -6.17 -0.16 8.28
C GLU A 64 -5.18 -0.85 7.33
N PRO A 65 -4.67 -0.18 6.28
CA PRO A 65 -3.69 -0.81 5.40
C PRO A 65 -2.35 -1.09 6.10
N VAL A 66 -1.93 -0.27 7.05
CA VAL A 66 -0.70 -0.50 7.81
C VAL A 66 -0.82 -1.82 8.59
N ASP A 67 -1.95 -2.03 9.27
CA ASP A 67 -2.18 -3.25 10.06
C ASP A 67 -2.35 -4.46 9.12
N ALA A 68 -3.04 -4.29 7.99
CA ALA A 68 -3.17 -5.35 7.00
C ALA A 68 -1.81 -5.78 6.43
N LEU A 69 -0.93 -4.82 6.16
CA LEU A 69 0.43 -5.12 5.69
C LEU A 69 1.20 -5.93 6.74
N ASN A 70 1.09 -5.55 8.01
CA ASN A 70 1.74 -6.31 9.08
C ASN A 70 1.22 -7.75 9.14
N GLU A 71 -0.09 -7.97 9.06
CA GLU A 71 -0.66 -9.31 9.07
C GLU A 71 -0.14 -10.15 7.92
N LEU A 72 -0.12 -9.61 6.71
CA LEU A 72 0.35 -10.32 5.53
C LEU A 72 1.82 -10.69 5.66
N LEU A 73 2.66 -9.74 6.05
CA LEU A 73 4.10 -9.99 6.23
C LEU A 73 4.37 -10.98 7.34
N SER A 74 3.62 -10.91 8.45
CA SER A 74 3.76 -11.85 9.57
C SER A 74 3.36 -13.27 9.18
N SER A 75 2.49 -13.42 8.20
CA SER A 75 2.08 -14.71 7.65
C SER A 75 3.04 -15.26 6.59
N GLY A 76 4.16 -14.57 6.35
CA GLY A 76 5.16 -15.00 5.39
C GLY A 76 4.87 -14.58 3.95
N GLU A 77 3.88 -13.71 3.73
CA GLU A 77 3.53 -13.27 2.38
C GLU A 77 4.56 -12.29 1.83
N ARG A 78 4.77 -12.35 0.51
CA ARG A 78 5.53 -11.36 -0.23
C ARG A 78 4.54 -10.40 -0.87
N VAL A 79 4.45 -9.18 -0.32
CA VAL A 79 3.35 -8.26 -0.60
C VAL A 79 3.73 -7.20 -1.62
N TYR A 80 2.86 -7.02 -2.61
CA TYR A 80 2.90 -5.86 -3.49
C TYR A 80 1.88 -4.84 -2.98
N VAL A 81 2.38 -3.70 -2.50
CA VAL A 81 1.54 -2.60 -2.04
C VAL A 81 1.26 -1.69 -3.23
N HIS A 82 -0.01 -1.56 -3.60
CA HIS A 82 -0.40 -0.92 -4.85
C HIS A 82 -1.38 0.23 -4.65
N CYS A 83 -1.09 1.36 -5.29
CA CYS A 83 -2.03 2.47 -5.51
C CYS A 83 -1.92 2.88 -6.99
N THR A 84 -2.47 4.03 -7.40
CA THR A 84 -2.51 4.37 -8.82
C THR A 84 -1.12 4.55 -9.44
N VAL A 85 -0.27 5.42 -8.86
CA VAL A 85 1.08 5.67 -9.38
C VAL A 85 2.20 5.36 -8.40
N GLY A 86 1.89 4.96 -7.17
CA GLY A 86 2.90 4.58 -6.17
C GLY A 86 3.71 5.75 -5.62
N ILE A 87 3.19 6.97 -5.69
CA ILE A 87 3.88 8.16 -5.18
C ILE A 87 3.47 8.50 -3.75
N CYS A 88 2.20 8.36 -3.41
CA CYS A 88 1.67 8.83 -2.12
C CYS A 88 1.12 7.70 -1.23
N ARG A 89 0.03 7.05 -1.66
CA ARG A 89 -0.71 6.11 -0.80
C ARG A 89 0.09 4.86 -0.44
N SER A 90 0.75 4.23 -1.42
CA SER A 90 1.59 3.06 -1.16
C SER A 90 2.80 3.40 -0.29
N PRO A 91 3.58 4.46 -0.59
CA PRO A 91 4.66 4.87 0.30
C PRO A 91 4.19 5.22 1.71
N ALA A 92 3.04 5.88 1.86
CA ALA A 92 2.49 6.22 3.17
C ALA A 92 2.23 4.95 4.01
N THR A 93 1.69 3.92 3.39
CA THR A 93 1.44 2.64 4.06
C THR A 93 2.74 1.99 4.51
N VAL A 94 3.76 1.99 3.67
CA VAL A 94 5.05 1.39 4.02
C VAL A 94 5.74 2.20 5.12
N VAL A 95 5.73 3.54 5.04
CA VAL A 95 6.29 4.41 6.10
C VAL A 95 5.58 4.15 7.43
N GLY A 96 4.24 4.09 7.41
CA GLY A 96 3.45 3.81 8.61
C GLY A 96 3.75 2.43 9.20
N TYR A 97 3.93 1.43 8.36
CA TYR A 97 4.31 0.09 8.78
C TYR A 97 5.69 0.08 9.45
N LEU A 98 6.68 0.70 8.83
CA LEU A 98 8.04 0.76 9.38
C LEU A 98 8.06 1.48 10.73
N HIS A 99 7.26 2.54 10.87
CA HIS A 99 7.13 3.27 12.11
C HIS A 99 6.43 2.44 13.19
N LYS A 100 5.24 1.92 12.91
CA LYS A 100 4.40 1.26 13.90
C LYS A 100 4.94 -0.11 14.33
N TYR A 101 5.44 -0.89 13.39
CA TYR A 101 5.82 -2.29 13.63
C TYR A 101 7.30 -2.57 13.63
N ARG A 102 8.12 -1.67 13.09
CA ARG A 102 9.57 -1.85 13.01
C ARG A 102 10.36 -0.86 13.88
N GLY A 103 9.66 0.01 14.60
CA GLY A 103 10.28 0.92 15.57
C GLY A 103 11.05 2.10 14.97
N MET A 104 10.86 2.39 13.69
CA MET A 104 11.54 3.52 13.05
C MET A 104 10.80 4.83 13.30
N SER A 105 11.53 5.96 13.38
CA SER A 105 10.89 7.26 13.32
C SER A 105 10.23 7.45 11.95
N LEU A 106 9.21 8.30 11.87
CA LEU A 106 8.57 8.59 10.58
C LEU A 106 9.58 9.13 9.57
N ASP A 107 10.50 10.00 9.99
CA ASP A 107 11.50 10.57 9.10
C ASP A 107 12.51 9.52 8.60
N ALA A 108 12.97 8.64 9.47
CA ALA A 108 13.88 7.55 9.07
C ALA A 108 13.18 6.57 8.13
N ALA A 109 11.91 6.26 8.38
CA ALA A 109 11.11 5.39 7.51
C ALA A 109 10.94 6.03 6.13
N LEU A 110 10.67 7.33 6.07
CA LEU A 110 10.57 8.05 4.80
C LEU A 110 11.88 8.00 4.01
N GLU A 111 13.02 8.22 4.67
CA GLU A 111 14.31 8.12 4.01
C GLU A 111 14.55 6.75 3.39
N LEU A 112 14.24 5.70 4.13
CA LEU A 112 14.40 4.33 3.62
C LEU A 112 13.52 4.08 2.40
N VAL A 113 12.27 4.52 2.45
CA VAL A 113 11.34 4.38 1.31
C VAL A 113 11.86 5.13 0.09
N LYS A 114 12.37 6.36 0.28
CA LYS A 114 12.91 7.17 -0.83
C LYS A 114 14.19 6.59 -1.43
N LEU A 115 15.00 5.89 -0.66
CA LEU A 115 16.17 5.18 -1.21
C LEU A 115 15.76 4.14 -2.24
N ASN A 116 14.63 3.49 -2.04
CA ASN A 116 14.13 2.44 -2.93
C ASN A 116 13.21 2.99 -4.03
N ARG A 117 12.55 4.11 -3.77
CA ARG A 117 11.66 4.77 -4.72
C ARG A 117 11.78 6.29 -4.55
N PRO A 118 12.72 6.93 -5.27
CA PRO A 118 13.02 8.37 -5.08
C PRO A 118 11.84 9.32 -5.30
N ILE A 119 10.87 8.93 -6.14
CA ILE A 119 9.68 9.76 -6.39
C ILE A 119 8.62 9.67 -5.29
N ALA A 120 8.80 8.81 -4.29
CA ALA A 120 7.84 8.66 -3.19
C ALA A 120 7.63 9.99 -2.47
N ASN A 121 6.37 10.38 -2.30
CA ASN A 121 6.00 11.64 -1.64
C ASN A 121 4.69 11.46 -0.88
N PRO A 122 4.69 10.72 0.23
CA PRO A 122 3.50 10.55 1.05
C PRO A 122 3.16 11.84 1.80
N TYR A 123 1.89 11.99 2.19
CA TYR A 123 1.48 13.11 3.02
C TYR A 123 2.00 12.92 4.45
N MET A 124 3.20 13.39 4.72
CA MET A 124 3.81 13.21 6.04
C MET A 124 3.02 13.90 7.15
N SER A 125 2.35 15.01 6.86
CA SER A 125 1.46 15.66 7.84
C SER A 125 0.33 14.73 8.28
N ALA A 126 -0.24 13.99 7.35
CA ALA A 126 -1.29 13.00 7.66
C ALA A 126 -0.76 11.87 8.53
N LEU A 127 0.44 11.38 8.24
CA LEU A 127 1.08 10.33 9.04
C LEU A 127 1.40 10.80 10.46
N LYS A 128 1.87 12.04 10.59
CA LYS A 128 2.14 12.63 11.91
C LYS A 128 0.87 12.71 12.75
N ILE A 129 -0.26 13.08 12.13
CA ILE A 129 -1.56 13.10 12.81
C ILE A 129 -1.97 11.67 13.20
N ALA A 130 -1.90 10.72 12.26
CA ALA A 130 -2.33 9.34 12.49
C ALA A 130 -1.56 8.66 13.62
N PHE A 131 -0.28 8.96 13.76
CA PHE A 131 0.60 8.33 14.75
C PHE A 131 1.01 9.26 15.90
N SER A 132 0.27 10.35 16.10
CA SER A 132 0.62 11.36 17.10
C SER A 132 0.46 10.94 18.55
N GLN A 133 -0.24 9.84 18.82
CA GLN A 133 -0.49 9.34 20.17
C GLN A 133 0.40 8.17 20.58
N GLU A 134 1.43 7.93 19.83
CA GLU A 134 2.38 6.86 20.13
C GLU A 134 3.52 7.30 21.04
#